data_c91b42a0d714242048c81969f1176712
#
_entry.id   c91b42a0d714242048c81969f1176712
#
_cell.length_a   1.000
_cell.length_b   1.000
_cell.length_c   1.000
_cell.angle_alpha   90.00
_cell.angle_beta   90.00
_cell.angle_gamma   90.00
#
_symmetry.space_group_name_H-M   'P 1'
#
loop_
_entity.id
_entity.type
_entity.pdbx_description
1 polymer ?
#
loop_
_entity_poly.entity_id
_entity_poly.type
_entity_poly.pdbx_seq_one_letter_code
_entity_poly.pdbx_strand_id
1 'polypeptide(L)' 'MPQIEELRRQRAGINEQVQALATIEAGGGTLTAEQLTEFANLQQQFTDISAKMERLEAAERAAALVAKPV' A
#
# COMPACT_ATOMS: atom_id res chain seq x y z
N MET A 1 3.74 -3.63 -15.64
CA MET A 1 2.29 -3.48 -15.93
C MET A 1 1.80 -2.13 -15.47
N PRO A 2 0.95 -1.46 -16.25
CA PRO A 2 0.38 -0.17 -15.82
C PRO A 2 -0.37 -0.25 -14.48
N GLN A 3 -1.03 -1.38 -14.21
CA GLN A 3 -1.75 -1.57 -12.96
C GLN A 3 -0.83 -1.58 -11.74
N ILE A 4 0.34 -2.18 -11.85
CA ILE A 4 1.30 -2.23 -10.75
C ILE A 4 1.83 -0.83 -10.45
N GLU A 5 2.11 -0.04 -11.48
CA GLU A 5 2.57 1.34 -11.31
C GLU A 5 1.50 2.22 -10.67
N GLU A 6 0.25 2.04 -11.07
CA GLU A 6 -0.87 2.75 -10.48
C GLU A 6 -1.02 2.41 -9.00
N LEU A 7 -0.93 1.12 -8.67
CA LEU A 7 -1.00 0.65 -7.29
C LEU A 7 0.17 1.18 -6.45
N ARG A 8 1.36 1.26 -7.02
CA ARG A 8 2.51 1.84 -6.33
C ARG A 8 2.27 3.30 -5.98
N ARG A 9 1.68 4.07 -6.90
CA ARG A 9 1.34 5.47 -6.67
C ARG A 9 0.30 5.61 -5.57
N GLN A 10 -0.74 4.78 -5.62
CA GLN A 10 -1.77 4.77 -4.59
C GLN A 10 -1.18 4.43 -3.22
N ARG A 11 -0.32 3.42 -3.17
CA ARG A 11 0.33 3.01 -1.94
C ARG A 11 1.22 4.11 -1.38
N ALA A 12 1.97 4.79 -2.24
CA ALA A 12 2.83 5.90 -1.82
C ALA A 12 2.00 7.04 -1.22
N GLY A 13 0.87 7.38 -1.84
CA GLY A 13 -0.03 8.40 -1.32
C GLY A 13 -0.61 8.02 0.04
N ILE A 14 -1.00 6.77 0.20
CA ILE A 14 -1.50 6.24 1.48
C ILE A 14 -0.39 6.32 2.54
N ASN A 15 0.82 5.93 2.19
CA ASN A 15 1.95 5.97 3.10
C ASN A 15 2.26 7.40 3.56
N GLU A 16 2.18 8.38 2.67
CA GLU A 16 2.37 9.79 3.03
C GLU A 16 1.38 10.22 4.11
N GLN A 17 0.11 9.82 3.96
CA GLN A 17 -0.91 10.13 4.95
C GLN A 17 -0.66 9.42 6.28
N VAL A 18 -0.25 8.17 6.24
CA VAL A 18 0.12 7.40 7.43
C VAL A 18 1.28 8.08 8.16
N GLN A 19 2.30 8.49 7.42
CA GLN A 19 3.47 9.15 8.01
C GLN A 19 3.11 10.51 8.60
N ALA A 20 2.20 11.25 7.97
CA ALA A 20 1.73 12.52 8.50
C ALA A 20 1.07 12.35 9.88
N LEU A 21 0.22 11.33 10.03
CA LEU A 21 -0.42 11.02 11.30
C LEU A 21 0.59 10.52 12.34
N ALA A 22 1.52 9.66 11.92
CA ALA A 22 2.57 9.16 12.80
C ALA A 22 3.46 10.29 13.31
N THR A 23 3.73 11.30 12.47
CA THR A 23 4.53 12.45 12.85
C THR A 23 3.87 13.25 13.98
N ILE A 24 2.55 13.37 13.97
CA ILE A 24 1.81 14.04 15.05
C ILE A 24 2.05 13.33 16.38
N GLU A 25 1.92 12.00 16.39
CA GLU A 25 2.16 11.21 17.60
C GLU A 25 3.62 11.25 18.04
N ALA A 26 4.55 11.13 17.12
CA ALA A 26 5.98 11.16 17.39
C ALA A 26 6.42 12.51 17.97
N GLY A 27 5.73 13.58 17.58
CA GLY A 27 5.99 14.92 18.12
C GLY A 27 5.37 15.19 19.48
N GLY A 28 4.76 14.20 20.12
CA GLY A 28 4.14 14.33 21.43
C GLY A 28 2.67 14.74 21.39
N GLY A 29 2.08 14.84 20.19
CA GLY A 29 0.66 15.13 20.02
C GLY A 29 -0.19 13.87 20.23
N THR A 30 -1.49 14.09 20.34
CA THR A 30 -2.45 13.00 20.46
C THR A 30 -3.38 13.02 19.25
N LEU A 31 -3.58 11.86 18.64
CA LEU A 31 -4.51 11.73 17.53
C LEU A 31 -5.95 11.81 18.04
N THR A 32 -6.80 12.51 17.30
CA THR A 32 -8.24 12.52 17.57
C THR A 32 -8.85 11.17 17.26
N ALA A 33 -10.09 10.92 17.72
CA ALA A 33 -10.81 9.70 17.41
C ALA A 33 -10.96 9.52 15.89
N GLU A 34 -11.23 10.60 15.17
CA GLU A 34 -11.33 10.58 13.71
C GLU A 34 -10.00 10.23 13.05
N GLN A 35 -8.90 10.79 13.56
CA GLN A 35 -7.58 10.48 13.04
C GLN A 35 -7.17 9.04 13.30
N LEU A 36 -7.54 8.48 14.46
CA LEU A 36 -7.29 7.07 14.75
C LEU A 36 -8.05 6.16 13.80
N THR A 37 -9.30 6.49 13.50
CA THR A 37 -10.10 5.73 12.54
C THR A 37 -9.49 5.85 11.15
N GLU A 38 -9.09 7.04 10.75
CA GLU A 38 -8.43 7.27 9.47
C GLU A 38 -7.13 6.49 9.35
N PHE A 39 -6.32 6.47 10.41
CA PHE A 39 -5.08 5.69 10.45
C PHE A 39 -5.35 4.20 10.22
N ALA A 40 -6.33 3.65 10.92
CA ALA A 40 -6.71 2.24 10.76
C ALA A 40 -7.17 1.94 9.34
N ASN A 41 -7.99 2.82 8.74
CA ASN A 41 -8.45 2.67 7.36
C ASN A 41 -7.30 2.74 6.36
N LEU A 42 -6.36 3.66 6.57
CA LEU A 42 -5.17 3.79 5.71
C LEU A 42 -4.29 2.56 5.80
N GLN A 43 -4.10 2.02 6.99
CA GLN A 43 -3.34 0.77 7.15
C GLN A 43 -4.00 -0.40 6.43
N GLN A 44 -5.32 -0.49 6.51
CA GLN A 44 -6.07 -1.53 5.81
C GLN A 44 -5.90 -1.38 4.30
N GLN A 45 -6.02 -0.17 3.77
CA GLN A 45 -5.83 0.10 2.35
C GLN A 45 -4.41 -0.23 1.92
N PHE A 46 -3.42 0.13 2.72
CA PHE A 46 -2.01 -0.18 2.44
C PHE A 46 -1.79 -1.69 2.33
N THR A 47 -2.33 -2.43 3.29
CA THR A 47 -2.23 -3.89 3.30
C THR A 47 -2.92 -4.51 2.08
N ASP A 48 -4.12 -4.03 1.76
CA ASP A 48 -4.89 -4.54 0.62
C ASP A 48 -4.18 -4.29 -0.70
N ILE A 49 -3.65 -3.08 -0.89
CA ILE A 49 -2.91 -2.73 -2.10
C ILE A 49 -1.61 -3.53 -2.20
N SER A 50 -0.89 -3.68 -1.10
CA SER A 50 0.34 -4.46 -1.07
C SER A 50 0.09 -5.92 -1.43
N ALA A 51 -0.97 -6.52 -0.89
CA ALA A 51 -1.35 -7.89 -1.20
C ALA A 51 -1.72 -8.04 -2.69
N LYS A 52 -2.45 -7.07 -3.24
CA LYS A 52 -2.84 -7.07 -4.65
C LYS A 52 -1.61 -6.97 -5.55
N MET A 53 -0.66 -6.09 -5.19
CA MET A 53 0.60 -5.96 -5.93
C MET A 53 1.39 -7.26 -5.93
N GLU A 54 1.49 -7.93 -4.78
CA GLU A 54 2.18 -9.22 -4.68
C GLU A 54 1.54 -10.26 -5.57
N ARG A 55 0.21 -10.32 -5.60
CA ARG A 55 -0.50 -11.26 -6.46
C ARG A 55 -0.26 -10.98 -7.94
N LEU A 56 -0.28 -9.73 -8.34
CA LEU A 56 -0.04 -9.35 -9.74
C LEU A 56 1.41 -9.64 -10.15
N GLU A 57 2.36 -9.34 -9.29
CA GLU A 57 3.76 -9.64 -9.55
C GLU A 57 4.01 -11.15 -9.64
N ALA A 58 3.38 -11.92 -8.77
CA ALA A 58 3.47 -13.37 -8.81
C ALA A 58 2.86 -13.92 -10.09
N ALA A 59 1.73 -13.38 -10.52
CA ALA A 59 1.09 -13.79 -11.77
C ALA A 59 1.97 -13.48 -12.98
N GLU A 60 2.63 -12.32 -12.99
CA GLU A 60 3.55 -11.97 -14.06
C GLU A 60 4.73 -12.92 -14.12
N ARG A 61 5.31 -13.26 -12.97
CA ARG A 61 6.42 -14.22 -12.91
C ARG A 61 5.99 -15.59 -13.41
N ALA A 62 4.81 -16.04 -13.00
CA ALA A 62 4.27 -17.32 -13.44
C ALA A 62 4.03 -17.32 -14.94
N ALA A 63 3.45 -16.25 -15.48
CA ALA A 63 3.21 -16.13 -16.92
C ALA A 63 4.50 -16.14 -17.71
N ALA A 64 5.54 -15.46 -17.21
CA ALA A 64 6.84 -15.42 -17.85
C ALA A 64 7.51 -16.79 -17.89
N LEU A 65 7.37 -17.57 -16.80
CA LEU A 65 7.92 -18.91 -16.72
C LEU A 65 7.21 -19.88 -17.69
N VAL A 66 5.89 -19.77 -17.79
CA VAL A 66 5.09 -20.63 -18.68
C VAL A 66 5.30 -20.26 -20.14
N ALA A 67 5.44 -18.98 -20.44
CA ALA A 67 5.61 -18.49 -21.79
C ALA A 67 6.99 -18.77 -22.38
N LYS A 68 7.97 -19.11 -21.57
CA LYS A 68 9.30 -19.43 -22.06
C LYS A 68 9.31 -20.82 -22.68
N PRO A 69 9.58 -20.95 -23.99
CA PRO A 69 9.74 -22.27 -24.58
C PRO A 69 10.99 -22.94 -24.03
N VAL A 70 10.88 -24.20 -23.82
CA VAL A 70 11.98 -25.02 -23.35
C VAL A 70 12.80 -25.49 -24.54
#